data_855362358df1fa289f37049bafec335b
#
_entry.id   855362358df1fa289f37049bafec335b
#
_cell.length_a   1.000
_cell.length_b   1.000
_cell.length_c   1.000
_cell.angle_alpha   90.00
_cell.angle_beta   90.00
_cell.angle_gamma   90.00
#
_symmetry.space_group_name_H-M   'P 1'
#
loop_
_entity.id
_entity.type
_entity.pdbx_description
1 polymer ?
#
loop_
_entity_poly.entity_id
_entity_poly.type
_entity_poly.pdbx_seq_one_letter_code
_entity_poly.pdbx_strand_id
1 'polypeptide(L)'
;MTYDDDEIGECFRVYDNPKQSYEDHSAFLTRSKRYARLFSLDLTDYKGWAHGLKACGYATNPRYAYKLIEIIELYKLYLYDNATTYDHFMAERSGVAQPVDQSHRLHPIRIFNKNYYMMAREGDTFKAIGKEIELSGRKIAKYNERNYHDVLQAGEIVYLKKKRKHAPKAFKNKPHIVQPGESMYSIAQHYGIRLKSLYKMNKLPPDYQIEVGRQLRVY
;
A
#
# COMPACT_ATOMS: atom_id res chain seq x y z
N MET A 1 0.64 -11.44 23.91
CA MET A 1 -0.59 -11.12 23.17
C MET A 1 -0.36 -11.55 21.73
N THR A 2 -1.22 -12.38 21.15
CA THR A 2 -1.13 -12.82 19.76
C THR A 2 -2.12 -12.03 18.91
N TYR A 3 -1.67 -11.53 17.78
CA TYR A 3 -2.47 -10.81 16.81
C TYR A 3 -2.18 -11.39 15.41
N ASP A 4 -3.17 -11.37 14.53
CA ASP A 4 -3.01 -11.79 13.15
C ASP A 4 -2.79 -10.54 12.28
N ASP A 5 -1.54 -10.21 11.96
CA ASP A 5 -1.19 -9.13 11.04
C ASP A 5 -0.75 -9.70 9.68
N ASP A 6 0.48 -10.17 9.55
CA ASP A 6 0.99 -10.79 8.32
C ASP A 6 0.80 -12.32 8.32
N GLU A 7 0.86 -12.98 9.49
CA GLU A 7 0.67 -14.42 9.69
C GLU A 7 -0.28 -14.71 10.86
N ILE A 8 -0.88 -15.91 10.87
CA ILE A 8 -1.78 -16.32 11.94
C ILE A 8 -0.96 -16.64 13.20
N GLY A 9 -1.31 -16.02 14.33
CA GLY A 9 -0.72 -16.30 15.62
C GLY A 9 0.62 -15.59 15.87
N GLU A 10 0.89 -14.45 15.22
CA GLU A 10 2.10 -13.66 15.50
C GLU A 10 2.18 -13.23 16.97
N CYS A 11 3.37 -13.32 17.54
CA CYS A 11 3.65 -12.93 18.90
C CYS A 11 4.14 -11.49 18.98
N PHE A 12 3.38 -10.64 19.67
CA PHE A 12 3.78 -9.26 19.95
C PHE A 12 4.31 -9.13 21.37
N ARG A 13 5.39 -8.34 21.53
CA ARG A 13 5.90 -8.01 22.86
C ARG A 13 4.91 -7.05 23.55
N VAL A 14 4.72 -7.28 24.83
CA VAL A 14 3.94 -6.39 25.71
C VAL A 14 4.92 -5.61 26.59
N TYR A 15 4.70 -4.33 26.71
CA TYR A 15 5.52 -3.41 27.50
C TYR A 15 4.67 -2.73 28.57
N ASP A 16 5.26 -2.47 29.72
CA ASP A 16 4.58 -1.82 30.85
C ASP A 16 4.31 -0.33 30.58
N ASN A 17 5.14 0.28 29.72
CA ASN A 17 5.01 1.69 29.34
C ASN A 17 5.62 1.99 27.97
N PRO A 18 5.25 3.09 27.32
CA PRO A 18 5.75 3.47 25.99
C PRO A 18 7.28 3.63 25.92
N LYS A 19 7.91 4.14 27.00
CA LYS A 19 9.36 4.34 27.02
C LYS A 19 10.11 3.03 26.82
N GLN A 20 9.71 1.96 27.51
CA GLN A 20 10.30 0.64 27.38
C GLN A 20 10.19 0.10 25.96
N SER A 21 9.05 0.33 25.29
CA SER A 21 8.85 -0.02 23.88
C SER A 21 9.84 0.70 22.96
N TYR A 22 10.03 2.02 23.15
CA TYR A 22 10.98 2.80 22.34
C TYR A 22 12.43 2.40 22.59
N GLU A 23 12.80 2.07 23.82
CA GLU A 23 14.15 1.61 24.17
C GLU A 23 14.45 0.25 23.51
N ASP A 24 13.50 -0.68 23.56
CA ASP A 24 13.66 -1.99 22.92
C ASP A 24 13.71 -1.87 21.39
N HIS A 25 12.90 -1.02 20.79
CA HIS A 25 12.95 -0.73 19.36
C HIS A 25 14.31 -0.14 18.94
N SER A 26 14.83 0.81 19.71
CA SER A 26 16.15 1.40 19.45
C SER A 26 17.26 0.36 19.60
N ALA A 27 17.18 -0.49 20.62
CA ALA A 27 18.11 -1.60 20.84
C ALA A 27 18.04 -2.63 19.70
N PHE A 28 16.87 -2.93 19.18
CA PHE A 28 16.69 -3.82 18.03
C PHE A 28 17.40 -3.29 16.78
N LEU A 29 17.27 -2.01 16.48
CA LEU A 29 17.94 -1.41 15.32
C LEU A 29 19.45 -1.37 15.49
N THR A 30 19.96 -0.95 16.66
CA THR A 30 21.39 -0.77 16.91
C THR A 30 22.15 -2.08 17.00
N ARG A 31 21.56 -3.14 17.54
CA ARG A 31 22.21 -4.47 17.71
C ARG A 31 22.21 -5.29 16.43
N SER A 32 21.33 -5.01 15.48
CA SER A 32 21.19 -5.80 14.27
C SER A 32 22.16 -5.33 13.19
N LYS A 33 23.10 -6.21 12.78
CA LYS A 33 24.02 -5.97 11.66
C LYS A 33 23.30 -5.58 10.36
N ARG A 34 22.06 -6.00 10.19
CA ARG A 34 21.20 -5.71 9.04
C ARG A 34 21.01 -4.19 8.84
N TYR A 35 20.90 -3.44 9.93
CA TYR A 35 20.66 -1.99 9.93
C TYR A 35 21.93 -1.16 10.14
N ALA A 36 23.09 -1.79 10.38
CA ALA A 36 24.34 -1.08 10.72
C ALA A 36 24.71 0.04 9.73
N ARG A 37 24.46 -0.17 8.43
CA ARG A 37 24.73 0.84 7.40
C ARG A 37 23.91 2.12 7.54
N LEU A 38 22.74 2.06 8.22
CA LEU A 38 21.88 3.23 8.38
C LEU A 38 22.47 4.24 9.37
N PHE A 39 23.29 3.78 10.31
CA PHE A 39 23.93 4.64 11.30
C PHE A 39 25.08 5.48 10.75
N SER A 40 25.41 5.37 9.45
CA SER A 40 26.28 6.29 8.73
C SER A 40 25.52 7.46 8.07
N LEU A 41 24.18 7.43 8.06
CA LEU A 41 23.36 8.53 7.59
C LEU A 41 23.34 9.65 8.63
N ASP A 42 23.16 10.89 8.13
CA ASP A 42 22.90 12.03 9.01
C ASP A 42 21.62 11.79 9.83
N LEU A 43 21.60 12.23 11.09
CA LEU A 43 20.44 12.07 11.97
C LEU A 43 19.23 12.82 11.45
N THR A 44 19.43 13.91 10.72
CA THR A 44 18.36 14.72 10.12
C THR A 44 17.89 14.19 8.76
N ASP A 45 18.58 13.21 8.18
CA ASP A 45 18.19 12.57 6.91
C ASP A 45 17.09 11.51 7.13
N TYR A 46 15.94 11.94 7.65
CA TYR A 46 14.80 11.05 7.87
C TYR A 46 14.34 10.34 6.60
N LYS A 47 14.54 10.93 5.40
CA LYS A 47 14.21 10.29 4.12
C LYS A 47 15.15 9.12 3.82
N GLY A 48 16.45 9.35 3.97
CA GLY A 48 17.47 8.30 3.86
C GLY A 48 17.23 7.16 4.86
N TRP A 49 16.89 7.49 6.11
CA TRP A 49 16.52 6.52 7.13
C TRP A 49 15.28 5.70 6.74
N ALA A 50 14.20 6.33 6.28
CA ALA A 50 12.97 5.65 5.89
C ALA A 50 13.18 4.67 4.73
N HIS A 51 13.87 5.11 3.66
CA HIS A 51 14.21 4.27 2.52
C HIS A 51 15.20 3.18 2.90
N GLY A 52 16.19 3.50 3.72
CA GLY A 52 17.17 2.57 4.22
C GLY A 52 16.56 1.44 5.04
N LEU A 53 15.65 1.73 5.96
CA LEU A 53 14.88 0.74 6.72
C LEU A 53 14.11 -0.19 5.77
N LYS A 54 13.41 0.38 4.79
CA LYS A 54 12.71 -0.42 3.79
C LYS A 54 13.64 -1.33 2.99
N ALA A 55 14.79 -0.80 2.54
CA ALA A 55 15.80 -1.56 1.80
C ALA A 55 16.45 -2.68 2.64
N CYS A 56 16.53 -2.49 3.96
CA CYS A 56 16.96 -3.51 4.92
C CYS A 56 15.87 -4.54 5.24
N GLY A 57 14.67 -4.43 4.65
CA GLY A 57 13.58 -5.38 4.88
C GLY A 57 12.91 -5.24 6.24
N TYR A 58 12.90 -4.03 6.82
CA TYR A 58 12.22 -3.74 8.09
C TYR A 58 10.72 -3.97 8.00
N ALA A 59 10.12 -3.72 6.85
CA ALA A 59 8.69 -3.90 6.63
C ALA A 59 8.39 -4.56 5.28
N THR A 60 7.34 -5.37 5.23
CA THR A 60 6.84 -6.04 4.02
C THR A 60 6.05 -5.10 3.12
N ASN A 61 5.43 -4.06 3.69
CA ASN A 61 4.64 -3.07 2.96
C ASN A 61 5.52 -2.33 1.92
N PRO A 62 5.17 -2.36 0.63
CA PRO A 62 5.96 -1.70 -0.43
C PRO A 62 6.04 -0.18 -0.26
N ARG A 63 5.09 0.44 0.44
CA ARG A 63 5.06 1.89 0.73
C ARG A 63 5.54 2.27 2.13
N TYR A 64 6.20 1.39 2.85
CA TYR A 64 6.63 1.68 4.22
C TYR A 64 7.39 3.01 4.33
N ALA A 65 8.43 3.19 3.49
CA ALA A 65 9.26 4.40 3.52
C ALA A 65 8.45 5.67 3.27
N TYR A 66 7.58 5.66 2.27
CA TYR A 66 6.74 6.82 1.93
C TYR A 66 5.72 7.14 3.03
N LYS A 67 5.07 6.13 3.61
CA LYS A 67 4.15 6.36 4.74
C LYS A 67 4.87 6.95 5.94
N LEU A 68 6.08 6.49 6.21
CA LEU A 68 6.88 7.02 7.31
C LEU A 68 7.25 8.48 7.04
N ILE A 69 7.71 8.80 5.83
CA ILE A 69 8.03 10.17 5.42
C ILE A 69 6.78 11.05 5.48
N GLU A 70 5.64 10.59 4.96
CA GLU A 70 4.36 11.30 5.01
C GLU A 70 3.96 11.66 6.45
N ILE A 71 4.10 10.73 7.40
CA ILE A 71 3.83 10.97 8.82
C ILE A 71 4.81 11.98 9.41
N ILE A 72 6.11 11.81 9.12
CA ILE A 72 7.15 12.73 9.60
C ILE A 72 6.89 14.16 9.09
N GLU A 73 6.53 14.32 7.82
CA GLU A 73 6.25 15.62 7.21
C GLU A 73 4.91 16.20 7.70
N LEU A 74 3.84 15.38 7.82
CA LEU A 74 2.52 15.80 8.28
C LEU A 74 2.57 16.36 9.71
N TYR A 75 3.30 15.70 10.59
CA TYR A 75 3.44 16.10 11.99
C TYR A 75 4.70 16.94 12.26
N LYS A 76 5.45 17.29 11.19
CA LYS A 76 6.71 18.05 11.28
C LYS A 76 7.71 17.43 12.27
N LEU A 77 7.77 16.09 12.35
CA LEU A 77 8.59 15.38 13.34
C LEU A 77 10.09 15.64 13.17
N TYR A 78 10.54 15.97 11.95
CA TYR A 78 11.93 16.36 11.65
C TYR A 78 12.40 17.60 12.45
N LEU A 79 11.48 18.38 13.01
CA LEU A 79 11.83 19.52 13.86
C LEU A 79 12.39 19.08 15.23
N TYR A 80 12.11 17.86 15.65
CA TYR A 80 12.65 17.30 16.89
C TYR A 80 14.09 16.79 16.76
N ASP A 81 14.61 16.67 15.54
CA ASP A 81 15.99 16.24 15.29
C ASP A 81 17.02 17.33 15.66
N ASN A 82 16.57 18.58 15.82
CA ASN A 82 17.38 19.72 16.24
C ASN A 82 16.80 20.40 17.49
N ALA A 83 17.55 20.42 18.58
CA ALA A 83 17.14 21.04 19.85
C ALA A 83 16.77 22.54 19.74
N THR A 84 17.42 23.28 18.82
CA THR A 84 17.16 24.71 18.56
C THR A 84 15.84 24.96 17.82
N THR A 85 15.33 23.99 17.05
CA THR A 85 14.06 24.10 16.33
C THR A 85 12.86 23.68 17.16
N TYR A 86 13.09 22.98 18.29
CA TYR A 86 12.01 22.56 19.18
C TYR A 86 11.25 23.78 19.77
N ASP A 87 11.96 24.82 20.19
CA ASP A 87 11.35 26.04 20.73
C ASP A 87 10.55 26.81 19.67
N HIS A 88 11.04 26.84 18.43
CA HIS A 88 10.32 27.39 17.27
C HIS A 88 9.06 26.62 16.95
N PHE A 89 9.11 25.28 16.99
CA PHE A 89 7.97 24.42 16.77
C PHE A 89 6.85 24.62 17.80
N MET A 90 7.21 24.81 19.07
CA MET A 90 6.23 25.08 20.13
C MET A 90 5.60 26.47 19.98
N ALA A 91 6.32 27.44 19.44
CA ALA A 91 5.79 28.78 19.15
C ALA A 91 4.83 28.78 17.94
N GLU A 92 5.10 28.02 16.88
CA GLU A 92 4.21 27.88 15.71
C GLU A 92 2.93 27.10 16.02
N ARG A 93 2.95 26.18 16.98
CA ARG A 93 1.78 25.37 17.35
C ARG A 93 0.66 26.15 18.03
N SER A 94 0.93 27.37 18.50
CA SER A 94 -0.09 28.29 18.99
C SER A 94 -0.90 29.02 17.91
N GLY A 95 -0.57 28.82 16.64
CA GLY A 95 -1.26 29.40 15.48
C GLY A 95 -1.63 28.36 14.43
N VAL A 96 -2.90 28.07 14.33
CA VAL A 96 -3.69 27.49 13.20
C VAL A 96 -2.91 26.63 12.20
N ALA A 97 -3.21 25.33 12.19
CA ALA A 97 -2.81 24.40 11.14
C ALA A 97 -3.23 24.92 9.76
N GLN A 98 -2.28 25.25 8.90
CA GLN A 98 -2.57 25.51 7.49
C GLN A 98 -3.06 24.23 6.81
N PRO A 99 -4.05 24.29 5.91
CA PRO A 99 -4.50 23.13 5.15
C PRO A 99 -3.33 22.60 4.32
N VAL A 100 -2.95 21.35 4.56
CA VAL A 100 -1.94 20.65 3.77
C VAL A 100 -2.48 20.51 2.35
N ASP A 101 -1.73 21.02 1.38
CA ASP A 101 -2.04 20.86 -0.05
C ASP A 101 -2.23 19.38 -0.38
N GLN A 102 -3.44 19.02 -0.81
CA GLN A 102 -3.82 17.63 -1.09
C GLN A 102 -3.21 17.11 -2.40
N SER A 103 -2.62 17.98 -3.22
CA SER A 103 -2.07 17.62 -4.54
C SER A 103 -0.86 16.70 -4.49
N HIS A 104 -0.15 16.65 -3.35
CA HIS A 104 1.03 15.81 -3.15
C HIS A 104 0.83 14.61 -2.22
N ARG A 105 -0.41 14.34 -1.80
CA ARG A 105 -0.66 13.16 -0.95
C ARG A 105 -0.44 11.87 -1.73
N LEU A 106 0.37 10.98 -1.17
CA LEU A 106 0.55 9.63 -1.69
C LEU A 106 -0.80 8.87 -1.71
N HIS A 107 -0.94 7.93 -2.64
CA HIS A 107 -2.13 7.09 -2.70
C HIS A 107 -2.25 6.21 -1.46
N PRO A 108 -3.41 6.14 -0.78
CA PRO A 108 -3.63 5.20 0.28
C PRO A 108 -3.57 3.77 -0.26
N ILE A 109 -2.68 2.93 0.28
CA ILE A 109 -2.64 1.50 -0.03
C ILE A 109 -3.61 0.76 0.87
N ARG A 110 -4.42 -0.10 0.25
CA ARG A 110 -5.39 -0.97 0.90
C ARG A 110 -5.03 -2.43 0.63
N ILE A 111 -5.59 -3.33 1.44
CA ILE A 111 -5.40 -4.77 1.29
C ILE A 111 -6.73 -5.42 0.92
N PHE A 112 -6.73 -6.25 -0.10
CA PHE A 112 -7.84 -7.10 -0.47
C PHE A 112 -7.35 -8.38 -1.15
N ASN A 113 -7.99 -9.50 -0.87
CA ASN A 113 -7.64 -10.82 -1.42
C ASN A 113 -6.14 -11.17 -1.28
N LYS A 114 -5.55 -10.85 -0.12
CA LYS A 114 -4.10 -11.01 0.17
C LYS A 114 -3.21 -10.29 -0.86
N ASN A 115 -3.66 -9.15 -1.36
CA ASN A 115 -2.93 -8.30 -2.29
C ASN A 115 -3.07 -6.83 -1.89
N TYR A 116 -2.07 -6.03 -2.22
CA TYR A 116 -2.12 -4.58 -2.05
C TYR A 116 -2.73 -3.93 -3.28
N TYR A 117 -3.55 -2.91 -3.08
CA TYR A 117 -4.12 -2.12 -4.15
C TYR A 117 -4.26 -0.65 -3.74
N MET A 118 -4.40 0.22 -4.72
CA MET A 118 -4.75 1.63 -4.55
C MET A 118 -5.85 2.00 -5.54
N MET A 119 -6.50 3.13 -5.28
CA MET A 119 -7.44 3.74 -6.21
C MET A 119 -6.69 4.78 -7.02
N ALA A 120 -6.75 4.69 -8.35
CA ALA A 120 -6.17 5.69 -9.23
C ALA A 120 -6.88 7.04 -9.06
N ARG A 121 -6.14 8.12 -9.25
CA ARG A 121 -6.65 9.49 -9.36
C ARG A 121 -6.67 9.92 -10.81
N GLU A 122 -7.34 11.01 -11.08
CA GLU A 122 -7.31 11.62 -12.40
C GLU A 122 -5.88 11.99 -12.82
N GLY A 123 -5.49 11.61 -14.02
CA GLY A 123 -4.15 11.84 -14.57
C GLY A 123 -3.09 10.82 -14.15
N ASP A 124 -3.44 9.81 -13.36
CA ASP A 124 -2.49 8.77 -13.00
C ASP A 124 -2.07 7.90 -14.19
N THR A 125 -0.83 7.47 -14.12
CA THR A 125 -0.24 6.50 -15.04
C THR A 125 0.46 5.40 -14.28
N PHE A 126 0.60 4.22 -14.88
CA PHE A 126 1.40 3.15 -14.29
C PHE A 126 2.86 3.55 -14.01
N LYS A 127 3.38 4.50 -14.82
CA LYS A 127 4.73 5.07 -14.61
C LYS A 127 4.79 5.92 -13.34
N ALA A 128 3.82 6.82 -13.15
CA ALA A 128 3.74 7.70 -11.98
C ALA A 128 3.55 6.89 -10.70
N ILE A 129 2.55 5.98 -10.69
CA ILE A 129 2.31 5.06 -9.58
C ILE A 129 3.56 4.22 -9.28
N GLY A 130 4.22 3.69 -10.32
CA GLY A 130 5.44 2.91 -10.14
C GLY A 130 6.59 3.70 -9.49
N LYS A 131 6.74 4.97 -9.87
CA LYS A 131 7.72 5.87 -9.23
C LYS A 131 7.35 6.14 -7.76
N GLU A 132 6.08 6.38 -7.49
CA GLU A 132 5.58 6.66 -6.13
C GLU A 132 5.85 5.52 -5.14
N ILE A 133 5.78 4.26 -5.58
CA ILE A 133 5.91 3.09 -4.71
C ILE A 133 7.19 2.27 -4.96
N GLU A 134 8.14 2.82 -5.71
CA GLU A 134 9.41 2.16 -6.08
C GLU A 134 9.24 0.78 -6.74
N LEU A 135 8.18 0.64 -7.52
CA LEU A 135 7.92 -0.54 -8.33
C LEU A 135 7.96 -0.20 -9.82
N SER A 136 8.35 -1.17 -10.63
CA SER A 136 8.30 -0.99 -12.08
C SER A 136 6.84 -0.79 -12.55
N GLY A 137 6.52 0.36 -13.14
CA GLY A 137 5.20 0.63 -13.73
C GLY A 137 4.78 -0.42 -14.77
N ARG A 138 5.73 -0.98 -15.54
CA ARG A 138 5.46 -2.09 -16.46
C ARG A 138 5.02 -3.37 -15.73
N LYS A 139 5.61 -3.66 -14.55
CA LYS A 139 5.16 -4.79 -13.72
C LYS A 139 3.76 -4.54 -13.18
N ILE A 140 3.47 -3.31 -12.70
CA ILE A 140 2.14 -2.95 -12.21
C ILE A 140 1.10 -3.10 -13.32
N ALA A 141 1.34 -2.57 -14.52
CA ALA A 141 0.45 -2.74 -15.67
C ALA A 141 0.17 -4.22 -15.96
N LYS A 142 1.23 -5.06 -15.98
CA LYS A 142 1.09 -6.53 -16.16
C LYS A 142 0.27 -7.19 -15.05
N TYR A 143 0.40 -6.75 -13.79
CA TYR A 143 -0.39 -7.29 -12.68
C TYR A 143 -1.88 -6.97 -12.81
N ASN A 144 -2.18 -5.84 -13.47
CA ASN A 144 -3.54 -5.40 -13.75
C ASN A 144 -4.06 -5.82 -15.13
N GLU A 145 -3.27 -6.57 -15.89
CA GLU A 145 -3.66 -7.06 -17.24
C GLU A 145 -3.98 -5.90 -18.19
N ARG A 146 -3.20 -4.81 -18.08
CA ARG A 146 -3.31 -3.57 -18.86
C ARG A 146 -2.01 -3.27 -19.60
N ASN A 147 -2.09 -2.43 -20.64
CA ASN A 147 -0.93 -1.85 -21.29
C ASN A 147 -0.24 -0.83 -20.38
N TYR A 148 1.08 -0.74 -20.46
CA TYR A 148 1.84 0.24 -19.68
C TYR A 148 1.49 1.70 -20.00
N HIS A 149 1.05 1.95 -21.22
CA HIS A 149 0.68 3.29 -21.72
C HIS A 149 -0.81 3.61 -21.54
N ASP A 150 -1.60 2.69 -20.98
CA ASP A 150 -3.01 2.95 -20.72
C ASP A 150 -3.18 4.09 -19.72
N VAL A 151 -4.16 4.94 -19.98
CA VAL A 151 -4.59 5.98 -19.05
C VAL A 151 -5.47 5.34 -17.98
N LEU A 152 -5.20 5.68 -16.73
CA LEU A 152 -6.00 5.25 -15.59
C LEU A 152 -7.12 6.27 -15.33
N GLN A 153 -8.30 5.76 -15.02
CA GLN A 153 -9.43 6.61 -14.65
C GLN A 153 -9.49 6.78 -13.13
N ALA A 154 -9.97 7.94 -12.68
CA ALA A 154 -10.19 8.19 -11.26
C ALA A 154 -11.11 7.11 -10.66
N GLY A 155 -10.71 6.53 -9.52
CA GLY A 155 -11.43 5.45 -8.86
C GLY A 155 -11.12 4.04 -9.38
N GLU A 156 -10.30 3.90 -10.43
CA GLU A 156 -9.89 2.57 -10.93
C GLU A 156 -8.98 1.87 -9.90
N ILE A 157 -9.28 0.58 -9.63
CA ILE A 157 -8.47 -0.24 -8.71
C ILE A 157 -7.17 -0.63 -9.41
N VAL A 158 -6.03 -0.37 -8.77
CA VAL A 158 -4.70 -0.74 -9.26
C VAL A 158 -4.02 -1.67 -8.27
N TYR A 159 -3.90 -2.94 -8.61
CA TYR A 159 -3.19 -3.94 -7.80
C TYR A 159 -1.68 -3.82 -7.94
N LEU A 160 -0.97 -3.88 -6.82
CA LEU A 160 0.49 -3.71 -6.74
C LEU A 160 1.28 -5.03 -6.80
N LYS A 161 0.58 -6.15 -6.72
CA LYS A 161 1.12 -7.50 -6.92
C LYS A 161 0.19 -8.29 -7.84
N LYS A 162 0.67 -9.43 -8.33
CA LYS A 162 -0.10 -10.32 -9.20
C LYS A 162 -1.39 -10.77 -8.52
N LYS A 163 -2.53 -10.56 -9.16
CA LYS A 163 -3.86 -10.97 -8.68
C LYS A 163 -3.97 -12.47 -8.46
N ARG A 164 -4.88 -12.89 -7.60
CA ARG A 164 -5.14 -14.29 -7.27
C ARG A 164 -5.92 -15.00 -8.38
N LYS A 165 -6.04 -16.32 -8.28
CA LYS A 165 -6.87 -17.12 -9.21
C LYS A 165 -8.35 -17.12 -8.78
N HIS A 166 -8.62 -16.97 -7.47
CA HIS A 166 -9.94 -17.03 -6.85
C HIS A 166 -10.14 -15.83 -5.91
N ALA A 167 -11.36 -15.39 -5.75
CA ALA A 167 -11.76 -14.43 -4.73
C ALA A 167 -11.49 -14.98 -3.31
N PRO A 168 -11.61 -14.19 -2.25
CA PRO A 168 -11.57 -14.69 -0.89
C PRO A 168 -12.57 -15.81 -0.62
N LYS A 169 -12.25 -16.74 0.28
CA LYS A 169 -13.10 -17.90 0.63
C LYS A 169 -14.53 -17.53 1.03
N ALA A 170 -14.73 -16.34 1.55
CA ALA A 170 -16.06 -15.82 1.89
C ALA A 170 -17.03 -15.73 0.70
N PHE A 171 -16.51 -15.75 -0.53
CA PHE A 171 -17.29 -15.73 -1.78
C PHE A 171 -17.50 -17.11 -2.41
N LYS A 172 -17.10 -18.20 -1.74
CA LYS A 172 -17.12 -19.57 -2.31
C LYS A 172 -18.49 -19.98 -2.86
N ASN A 173 -19.58 -19.64 -2.21
CA ASN A 173 -20.95 -20.00 -2.62
C ASN A 173 -21.81 -18.76 -2.92
N LYS A 174 -21.15 -17.64 -3.26
CA LYS A 174 -21.79 -16.36 -3.55
C LYS A 174 -21.38 -15.92 -4.95
N PRO A 175 -22.15 -16.29 -5.99
CA PRO A 175 -21.87 -15.81 -7.33
C PRO A 175 -22.06 -14.29 -7.41
N HIS A 176 -21.28 -13.66 -8.26
CA HIS A 176 -21.49 -12.29 -8.63
C HIS A 176 -22.64 -12.19 -9.63
N ILE A 177 -23.59 -11.29 -9.41
CA ILE A 177 -24.65 -10.99 -10.37
C ILE A 177 -24.24 -9.74 -11.13
N VAL A 178 -24.05 -9.87 -12.43
CA VAL A 178 -23.58 -8.78 -13.30
C VAL A 178 -24.53 -7.58 -13.26
N GLN A 179 -24.00 -6.41 -12.97
CA GLN A 179 -24.74 -5.16 -12.92
C GLN A 179 -24.57 -4.36 -14.23
N PRO A 180 -25.49 -3.43 -14.53
CA PRO A 180 -25.32 -2.52 -15.67
C PRO A 180 -23.99 -1.76 -15.61
N GLY A 181 -23.29 -1.68 -16.73
CA GLY A 181 -21.99 -1.01 -16.84
C GLY A 181 -20.77 -1.82 -16.41
N GLU A 182 -20.95 -3.03 -15.87
CA GLU A 182 -19.83 -3.89 -15.55
C GLU A 182 -19.25 -4.61 -16.79
N SER A 183 -17.99 -4.94 -16.71
CA SER A 183 -17.28 -5.79 -17.65
C SER A 183 -16.61 -6.96 -16.93
N MET A 184 -16.24 -8.02 -17.66
CA MET A 184 -15.45 -9.11 -17.09
C MET A 184 -14.16 -8.61 -16.43
N TYR A 185 -13.56 -7.54 -16.98
CA TYR A 185 -12.39 -6.91 -16.41
C TYR A 185 -12.71 -6.19 -15.08
N SER A 186 -13.75 -5.34 -15.04
CA SER A 186 -14.12 -4.61 -13.81
C SER A 186 -14.50 -5.57 -12.67
N ILE A 187 -15.22 -6.65 -12.98
CA ILE A 187 -15.55 -7.70 -12.01
C ILE A 187 -14.28 -8.41 -11.52
N ALA A 188 -13.34 -8.74 -12.41
CA ALA A 188 -12.09 -9.36 -12.01
C ALA A 188 -11.24 -8.42 -11.13
N GLN A 189 -11.24 -7.11 -11.41
CA GLN A 189 -10.61 -6.09 -10.57
C GLN A 189 -11.28 -5.99 -9.20
N HIS A 190 -12.61 -5.95 -9.17
CA HIS A 190 -13.38 -5.89 -7.91
C HIS A 190 -13.01 -7.02 -6.94
N TYR A 191 -12.90 -8.26 -7.44
CA TYR A 191 -12.57 -9.43 -6.64
C TYR A 191 -11.07 -9.71 -6.47
N GLY A 192 -10.21 -8.90 -7.06
CA GLY A 192 -8.74 -9.08 -7.02
C GLY A 192 -8.28 -10.39 -7.64
N ILE A 193 -8.96 -10.83 -8.69
CA ILE A 193 -8.66 -12.08 -9.42
C ILE A 193 -8.19 -11.79 -10.84
N ARG A 194 -7.46 -12.74 -11.41
CA ARG A 194 -7.01 -12.63 -12.81
C ARG A 194 -8.20 -12.78 -13.75
N LEU A 195 -8.27 -11.91 -14.75
CA LEU A 195 -9.31 -11.95 -15.78
C LEU A 195 -9.42 -13.33 -16.44
N LYS A 196 -8.27 -13.92 -16.85
CA LYS A 196 -8.22 -15.29 -17.39
C LYS A 196 -8.79 -16.33 -16.43
N SER A 197 -8.63 -16.15 -15.12
CA SER A 197 -9.20 -17.09 -14.13
C SER A 197 -10.71 -16.96 -14.04
N LEU A 198 -11.25 -15.74 -14.15
CA LEU A 198 -12.70 -15.49 -14.15
C LEU A 198 -13.36 -16.18 -15.36
N TYR A 199 -12.80 -16.02 -16.56
CA TYR A 199 -13.29 -16.74 -17.75
C TYR A 199 -13.23 -18.26 -17.55
N LYS A 200 -12.08 -18.78 -17.11
CA LYS A 200 -11.89 -20.23 -16.94
C LYS A 200 -12.86 -20.86 -15.96
N MET A 201 -13.08 -20.22 -14.78
CA MET A 201 -13.97 -20.81 -13.76
C MET A 201 -15.44 -20.79 -14.17
N ASN A 202 -15.81 -19.91 -15.09
CA ASN A 202 -17.16 -19.84 -15.66
C ASN A 202 -17.30 -20.56 -17.00
N LYS A 203 -16.24 -21.22 -17.50
CA LYS A 203 -16.23 -21.92 -18.79
C LYS A 203 -16.61 -21.00 -19.97
N LEU A 204 -16.19 -19.74 -19.91
CA LEU A 204 -16.50 -18.72 -20.92
C LEU A 204 -15.27 -18.48 -21.83
N PRO A 205 -15.49 -18.22 -23.13
CA PRO A 205 -14.42 -17.84 -24.05
C PRO A 205 -13.96 -16.39 -23.76
N PRO A 206 -12.72 -16.01 -24.17
CA PRO A 206 -12.17 -14.69 -23.90
C PRO A 206 -12.92 -13.51 -24.53
N ASP A 207 -13.67 -13.76 -25.59
CA ASP A 207 -14.50 -12.81 -26.35
C ASP A 207 -15.97 -12.79 -25.92
N TYR A 208 -16.29 -13.47 -24.81
CA TYR A 208 -17.66 -13.54 -24.30
C TYR A 208 -18.22 -12.16 -23.99
N GLN A 209 -19.37 -11.86 -24.60
CA GLN A 209 -20.16 -10.65 -24.31
C GLN A 209 -20.95 -10.84 -23.01
N ILE A 210 -20.66 -9.98 -22.05
CA ILE A 210 -21.28 -10.08 -20.73
C ILE A 210 -22.72 -9.56 -20.76
N GLU A 211 -23.61 -10.24 -20.06
CA GLU A 211 -25.05 -9.92 -19.97
C GLU A 211 -25.41 -9.53 -18.54
N VAL A 212 -26.20 -8.44 -18.38
CA VAL A 212 -26.72 -8.01 -17.08
C VAL A 212 -27.59 -9.10 -16.47
N GLY A 213 -27.45 -9.31 -15.17
CA GLY A 213 -28.18 -10.36 -14.43
C GLY A 213 -27.53 -11.75 -14.48
N ARG A 214 -26.52 -11.95 -15.32
CA ARG A 214 -25.79 -13.22 -15.35
C ARG A 214 -25.06 -13.47 -14.03
N GLN A 215 -25.11 -14.71 -13.56
CA GLN A 215 -24.36 -15.15 -12.40
C GLN A 215 -22.98 -15.66 -12.79
N LEU A 216 -21.95 -15.11 -12.17
CA LEU A 216 -20.55 -15.48 -12.39
C LEU A 216 -19.93 -16.02 -11.10
N ARG A 217 -19.33 -17.20 -11.19
CA ARG A 217 -18.49 -17.73 -10.12
C ARG A 217 -17.20 -16.89 -10.01
N VAL A 218 -16.83 -16.56 -8.79
CA VAL A 218 -15.62 -15.77 -8.49
C VAL A 218 -14.63 -16.52 -7.59
N TYR A 219 -15.08 -17.68 -7.07
CA TYR A 219 -14.27 -18.56 -6.23
C TYR A 219 -14.27 -20.00 -6.77
#